data_5737d01d58d82a546e5a6e86ee1804df
#
_entry.id   5737d01d58d82a546e5a6e86ee1804df
#
_cell.length_a   1.000
_cell.length_b   1.000
_cell.length_c   1.000
_cell.angle_alpha   90.00
_cell.angle_beta   90.00
_cell.angle_gamma   90.00
#
_symmetry.space_group_name_H-M   'P 1'
#
loop_
_entity.id
_entity.type
_entity.pdbx_description
1 polymer ?
#
loop_
_entity_poly.entity_id
_entity_poly.type
_entity_poly.pdbx_seq_one_letter_code
_entity_poly.pdbx_strand_id
1 'polypeptide(L)'
;MFPYVFARNAEKFIEFLKLAFDAREMGRTVHDKLLANARIRIGTTTFMVSEAGERIQPTQSAFYLYVENADESYARALTCGASGIFTPVEMPYGDKQGGVTDPFGNIWWISQRVVEKPYD
;
A
#
# COMPACT_ATOMS: atom_id res chain seq x y z
N MET A 1 0.94 -17.59 -4.71
CA MET A 1 1.65 -16.49 -5.38
C MET A 1 1.52 -15.24 -4.52
N PHE A 2 2.62 -14.55 -4.26
CA PHE A 2 2.61 -13.28 -3.53
C PHE A 2 3.03 -12.15 -4.44
N PRO A 3 2.33 -11.01 -4.42
CA PRO A 3 2.86 -9.80 -5.06
C PRO A 3 4.20 -9.44 -4.43
N TYR A 4 5.06 -8.83 -5.21
CA TYR A 4 6.41 -8.51 -4.76
C TYR A 4 6.76 -7.09 -5.19
N VAL A 5 7.04 -6.22 -4.24
CA VAL A 5 7.35 -4.82 -4.49
C VAL A 5 8.82 -4.57 -4.22
N PHE A 6 9.51 -3.97 -5.18
CA PHE A 6 10.86 -3.51 -5.00
C PHE A 6 10.82 -2.00 -4.84
N ALA A 7 11.34 -1.51 -3.72
CA ALA A 7 11.30 -0.09 -3.39
C ALA A 7 12.70 0.42 -3.09
N ARG A 8 12.99 1.62 -3.58
CA ARG A 8 14.19 2.33 -3.16
C ARG A 8 13.92 2.84 -1.76
N ASN A 9 14.80 2.49 -0.80
CA ASN A 9 14.60 2.77 0.60
C ASN A 9 13.40 1.98 1.18
N ALA A 10 13.47 0.65 1.03
CA ALA A 10 12.41 -0.26 1.41
C ALA A 10 12.02 -0.17 2.90
N GLU A 11 12.97 0.13 3.79
CA GLU A 11 12.68 0.32 5.21
C GLU A 11 11.65 1.43 5.42
N LYS A 12 11.81 2.55 4.71
CA LYS A 12 10.86 3.67 4.80
C LYS A 12 9.52 3.34 4.15
N PHE A 13 9.54 2.54 3.10
CA PHE A 13 8.29 2.07 2.49
C PHE A 13 7.49 1.22 3.47
N ILE A 14 8.15 0.30 4.17
CA ILE A 14 7.49 -0.53 5.19
C ILE A 14 6.94 0.35 6.32
N GLU A 15 7.70 1.34 6.76
CA GLU A 15 7.23 2.28 7.78
C GLU A 15 6.00 3.04 7.31
N PHE A 16 6.00 3.51 6.06
CA PHE A 16 4.84 4.16 5.46
C PHE A 16 3.61 3.24 5.52
N LEU A 17 3.77 1.98 5.13
CA LEU A 17 2.66 1.02 5.12
C LEU A 17 2.09 0.80 6.52
N LYS A 18 2.96 0.73 7.53
CA LYS A 18 2.54 0.58 8.93
C LYS A 18 1.75 1.78 9.41
N LEU A 19 2.23 2.98 9.11
CA LEU A 19 1.61 4.21 9.60
C LEU A 19 0.33 4.56 8.82
N ALA A 20 0.34 4.37 7.51
CA ALA A 20 -0.80 4.76 6.67
C ALA A 20 -1.91 3.71 6.64
N PHE A 21 -1.57 2.43 6.62
CA PHE A 21 -2.52 1.36 6.33
C PHE A 21 -2.54 0.24 7.38
N ASP A 22 -1.94 0.48 8.56
CA ASP A 22 -1.91 -0.50 9.66
C ASP A 22 -1.27 -1.84 9.23
N ALA A 23 -0.28 -1.79 8.36
CA ALA A 23 0.43 -2.97 7.91
C ALA A 23 1.21 -3.60 9.06
N ARG A 24 1.37 -4.92 9.00
CA ARG A 24 2.19 -5.66 9.94
C ARG A 24 3.31 -6.36 9.20
N GLU A 25 4.50 -6.31 9.78
CA GLU A 25 5.64 -7.03 9.24
C GLU A 25 5.65 -8.43 9.84
N MET A 26 5.56 -9.44 8.98
CA MET A 26 5.44 -10.83 9.41
C MET A 26 6.79 -11.53 9.53
N GLY A 27 7.83 -10.96 8.92
CA GLY A 27 9.18 -11.49 8.99
C GLY A 27 10.05 -10.78 7.97
N ARG A 28 11.38 -10.85 8.17
CA ARG A 28 12.33 -10.25 7.24
C ARG A 28 13.64 -11.03 7.19
N THR A 29 14.35 -10.84 6.08
CA THR A 29 15.72 -11.31 5.90
C THR A 29 16.57 -10.10 5.56
N VAL A 30 17.71 -9.96 6.24
CA VAL A 30 18.66 -8.88 6.01
C VAL A 30 19.97 -9.48 5.49
N HIS A 31 20.53 -8.86 4.47
CA HIS A 31 21.82 -9.27 3.90
C HIS A 31 22.70 -8.03 3.70
N ASP A 32 23.90 -8.04 4.25
CA ASP A 32 24.82 -6.91 4.20
C ASP A 32 24.16 -5.59 4.63
N LYS A 33 23.41 -5.63 5.73
CA LYS A 33 22.69 -4.49 6.31
C LYS A 33 21.57 -3.93 5.44
N LEU A 34 21.27 -4.56 4.30
CA LEU A 34 20.17 -4.18 3.42
C LEU A 34 19.02 -5.17 3.55
N LEU A 35 17.80 -4.67 3.40
CA LEU A 35 16.64 -5.53 3.46
C LEU A 35 16.59 -6.39 2.20
N ALA A 36 16.86 -7.68 2.37
CA ALA A 36 16.77 -8.63 1.26
C ALA A 36 15.32 -9.00 0.97
N ASN A 37 14.50 -9.11 2.02
CA ASN A 37 13.10 -9.52 1.86
C ASN A 37 12.33 -9.26 3.16
N ALA A 38 11.12 -8.76 3.02
CA ALA A 38 10.18 -8.70 4.14
C ALA A 38 8.81 -9.18 3.66
N ARG A 39 8.07 -9.82 4.55
CA ARG A 39 6.68 -10.18 4.31
C ARG A 39 5.82 -9.19 5.08
N ILE A 40 4.91 -8.56 4.36
CA ILE A 40 4.06 -7.50 4.89
C ILE A 40 2.61 -7.94 4.74
N ARG A 41 1.81 -7.72 5.77
CA ARG A 41 0.40 -8.06 5.75
C ARG A 41 -0.45 -6.82 5.98
N ILE A 42 -1.39 -6.58 5.09
CA ILE A 42 -2.42 -5.57 5.25
C ILE A 42 -3.77 -6.29 5.21
N GLY A 43 -4.53 -6.21 6.29
CA GLY A 43 -5.78 -6.97 6.39
C GLY A 43 -5.51 -8.46 6.25
N THR A 44 -6.04 -9.08 5.20
CA THR A 44 -5.87 -10.51 4.94
C THR A 44 -4.86 -10.80 3.82
N THR A 45 -4.25 -9.77 3.25
CA THR A 45 -3.35 -9.93 2.12
C THR A 45 -1.90 -9.81 2.54
N THR A 46 -1.08 -10.75 2.10
CA THR A 46 0.36 -10.73 2.32
C THR A 46 1.06 -10.46 1.01
N PHE A 47 2.08 -9.62 1.05
CA PHE A 47 2.96 -9.39 -0.09
C PHE A 47 4.40 -9.21 0.41
N MET A 48 5.32 -9.19 -0.53
CA MET A 48 6.75 -9.15 -0.21
C MET A 48 7.34 -7.82 -0.64
N VAL A 49 8.36 -7.37 0.11
CA VAL A 49 9.06 -6.12 -0.16
C VAL A 49 10.56 -6.38 -0.09
N SER A 50 11.29 -5.84 -1.04
CA SER A 50 12.75 -5.87 -1.05
C SER A 50 13.30 -4.51 -1.42
N GLU A 51 14.56 -4.29 -1.05
CA GLU A 51 15.28 -3.10 -1.48
C GLU A 51 15.58 -3.21 -2.98
N ALA A 52 15.24 -2.18 -3.74
CA ALA A 52 15.59 -2.08 -5.15
C ALA A 52 17.11 -1.80 -5.29
N GLY A 53 17.67 -2.16 -6.42
CA GLY A 53 19.09 -1.94 -6.70
C GLY A 53 19.32 -1.71 -8.19
N GLU A 54 20.55 -1.87 -8.62
CA GLU A 54 20.88 -1.67 -10.03
C GLU A 54 20.29 -2.76 -10.91
N ARG A 55 20.27 -3.99 -10.40
CA ARG A 55 19.79 -5.14 -11.17
C ARG A 55 18.27 -5.18 -11.23
N ILE A 56 17.60 -4.91 -10.11
CA ILE A 56 16.14 -4.88 -10.03
C ILE A 56 15.76 -3.46 -9.62
N GLN A 57 15.23 -2.71 -10.58
CA GLN A 57 14.82 -1.34 -10.36
C GLN A 57 13.54 -1.29 -9.52
N PRO A 58 13.22 -0.13 -8.92
CA PRO A 58 11.96 0.01 -8.20
C PRO A 58 10.77 -0.32 -9.11
N THR A 59 9.84 -1.09 -8.57
CA THR A 59 8.60 -1.41 -9.28
C THR A 59 7.57 -0.34 -8.99
N GLN A 60 6.71 -0.06 -9.96
CA GLN A 60 5.53 0.78 -9.76
C GLN A 60 4.34 -0.16 -9.74
N SER A 61 3.69 -0.26 -8.59
CA SER A 61 2.56 -1.15 -8.39
C SER A 61 1.28 -0.34 -8.19
N ALA A 62 0.14 -0.96 -8.45
CA ALA A 62 -1.16 -0.38 -8.15
C ALA A 62 -1.92 -1.35 -7.25
N PHE A 63 -2.53 -0.83 -6.22
CA PHE A 63 -3.25 -1.62 -5.23
C PHE A 63 -4.68 -1.11 -5.07
N TYR A 64 -5.60 -2.04 -4.96
CA TYR A 64 -6.98 -1.74 -4.62
C TYR A 64 -7.19 -2.21 -3.18
N LEU A 65 -7.18 -1.26 -2.27
CA LEU A 65 -7.17 -1.56 -0.83
C LEU A 65 -8.53 -1.27 -0.22
N TYR A 66 -9.16 -2.30 0.37
CA TYR A 66 -10.37 -2.10 1.14
C TYR A 66 -10.03 -1.73 2.58
N VAL A 67 -10.66 -0.66 3.07
CA VAL A 67 -10.50 -0.15 4.43
C VAL A 67 -11.88 0.09 5.04
N GLU A 68 -11.94 0.24 6.36
CA GLU A 68 -13.21 0.51 7.04
C GLU A 68 -13.71 1.93 6.82
N ASN A 69 -12.81 2.89 6.67
CA ASN A 69 -13.16 4.30 6.49
C ASN A 69 -12.21 4.93 5.47
N ALA A 70 -12.71 5.14 4.25
CA ALA A 70 -11.89 5.65 3.17
C ALA A 70 -11.40 7.08 3.42
N ASP A 71 -12.24 7.94 3.99
CA ASP A 71 -11.83 9.32 4.28
C ASP A 71 -10.68 9.37 5.28
N GLU A 72 -10.77 8.57 6.34
CA GLU A 72 -9.74 8.52 7.37
C GLU A 72 -8.42 7.96 6.82
N SER A 73 -8.48 6.85 6.09
CA SER A 73 -7.28 6.23 5.53
C SER A 73 -6.63 7.11 4.48
N TYR A 74 -7.42 7.80 3.66
CA TYR A 74 -6.93 8.74 2.68
C TYR A 74 -6.17 9.89 3.37
N ALA A 75 -6.78 10.50 4.40
CA ALA A 75 -6.15 11.60 5.13
C ALA A 75 -4.85 11.14 5.80
N ARG A 76 -4.85 9.94 6.37
CA ARG A 76 -3.66 9.38 7.03
C ARG A 76 -2.54 9.15 6.02
N ALA A 77 -2.86 8.65 4.83
CA ALA A 77 -1.87 8.46 3.77
C ALA A 77 -1.21 9.79 3.38
N LEU A 78 -2.00 10.86 3.24
CA LEU A 78 -1.45 12.19 2.95
C LEU A 78 -0.54 12.67 4.06
N THR A 79 -0.93 12.47 5.33
CA THR A 79 -0.10 12.83 6.48
C THR A 79 1.24 12.09 6.46
N CYS A 80 1.26 10.86 5.96
CA CYS A 80 2.46 10.04 5.86
C CYS A 80 3.28 10.32 4.59
N GLY A 81 2.91 11.31 3.80
CA GLY A 81 3.70 11.77 2.65
C GLY A 81 3.17 11.40 1.28
N ALA A 82 2.03 10.74 1.18
CA ALA A 82 1.42 10.42 -0.11
C ALA A 82 0.86 11.69 -0.77
N SER A 83 0.75 11.65 -2.08
CA SER A 83 0.14 12.72 -2.88
C SER A 83 -1.24 12.28 -3.34
N GLY A 84 -2.23 13.15 -3.22
CA GLY A 84 -3.60 12.82 -3.62
C GLY A 84 -3.77 12.81 -5.14
N ILE A 85 -4.45 11.79 -5.63
CA ILE A 85 -4.89 11.73 -7.03
C ILE A 85 -6.32 12.28 -7.11
N PHE A 86 -7.21 11.76 -6.25
CA PHE A 86 -8.54 12.31 -6.06
C PHE A 86 -9.04 11.96 -4.66
N THR A 87 -9.90 12.83 -4.09
CA THR A 87 -10.44 12.62 -2.75
C THR A 87 -11.54 11.56 -2.77
N PRO A 88 -11.79 10.89 -1.64
CA PRO A 88 -12.81 9.84 -1.61
C PRO A 88 -14.18 10.33 -2.05
N VAL A 89 -14.80 9.58 -2.93
CA VAL A 89 -16.12 9.86 -3.51
C VAL A 89 -16.83 8.53 -3.76
N GLU A 90 -18.16 8.55 -3.65
CA GLU A 90 -18.94 7.35 -3.93
C GLU A 90 -18.93 7.05 -5.42
N MET A 91 -18.58 5.82 -5.75
CA MET A 91 -18.51 5.33 -7.13
C MET A 91 -19.77 4.55 -7.47
N PRO A 92 -20.15 4.47 -8.77
CA PRO A 92 -21.34 3.75 -9.19
C PRO A 92 -21.35 2.27 -8.80
N TYR A 93 -20.16 1.66 -8.64
CA TYR A 93 -20.05 0.23 -8.32
C TYR A 93 -20.14 -0.06 -6.82
N GLY A 94 -20.45 0.93 -5.98
CA GLY A 94 -20.76 0.70 -4.58
C GLY A 94 -19.61 0.86 -3.61
N ASP A 95 -18.51 1.48 -4.03
CA ASP A 95 -17.39 1.81 -3.15
C ASP A 95 -17.28 3.32 -2.99
N LYS A 96 -16.89 3.77 -1.80
CA LYS A 96 -16.38 5.13 -1.60
C LYS A 96 -14.86 5.02 -1.75
N GLN A 97 -14.30 5.72 -2.72
CA GLN A 97 -12.92 5.49 -3.14
C GLN A 97 -12.17 6.80 -3.36
N GLY A 98 -10.95 6.86 -2.83
CA GLY A 98 -9.98 7.89 -3.14
C GLY A 98 -8.71 7.26 -3.67
N GLY A 99 -7.88 8.06 -4.32
CA GLY A 99 -6.62 7.59 -4.87
C GLY A 99 -5.45 8.42 -4.40
N VAL A 100 -4.34 7.76 -4.10
CA VAL A 100 -3.08 8.44 -3.75
C VAL A 100 -1.92 7.76 -4.47
N THR A 101 -0.84 8.53 -4.65
CA THR A 101 0.46 7.99 -5.02
C THR A 101 1.33 8.05 -3.77
N ASP A 102 1.92 6.93 -3.38
CA ASP A 102 2.78 6.93 -2.19
C ASP A 102 4.14 7.56 -2.53
N PRO A 103 5.00 7.85 -1.51
CA PRO A 103 6.30 8.48 -1.76
C PRO A 103 7.28 7.61 -2.56
N PHE A 104 6.90 6.37 -2.84
CA PHE A 104 7.76 5.39 -3.53
C PHE A 104 7.24 5.09 -4.94
N GLY A 105 6.20 5.81 -5.39
CA GLY A 105 5.69 5.70 -6.76
C GLY A 105 4.56 4.71 -6.96
N ASN A 106 4.05 4.10 -5.91
CA ASN A 106 2.95 3.15 -6.04
C ASN A 106 1.60 3.86 -5.92
N ILE A 107 0.60 3.31 -6.57
CA ILE A 107 -0.75 3.86 -6.60
C ILE A 107 -1.64 3.05 -5.67
N TRP A 108 -2.41 3.72 -4.85
CA TRP A 108 -3.33 3.09 -3.91
C TRP A 108 -4.74 3.63 -4.13
N TRP A 109 -5.65 2.75 -4.60
CA TRP A 109 -7.09 3.02 -4.60
C TRP A 109 -7.61 2.62 -3.23
N ILE A 110 -7.88 3.63 -2.39
CA ILE A 110 -8.32 3.44 -1.01
C ILE A 110 -9.84 3.39 -1.01
N SER A 111 -10.41 2.24 -0.70
CA SER A 111 -11.81 1.94 -0.97
C SER A 111 -12.54 1.45 0.28
N GLN A 112 -13.79 1.92 0.42
CA GLN A 112 -14.68 1.49 1.48
C GLN A 112 -15.96 0.99 0.83
N ARG A 113 -16.32 -0.26 1.10
CA ARG A 113 -17.57 -0.80 0.56
C ARG A 113 -18.75 -0.15 1.26
N VAL A 114 -19.62 0.53 0.52
CA VAL A 114 -20.75 1.27 1.09
C VAL A 114 -22.09 0.61 0.79
N VAL A 115 -22.11 -0.50 0.08
CA VAL A 115 -23.30 -1.31 -0.17
C VAL A 115 -23.04 -2.74 0.29
N GLU A 116 -24.08 -3.39 0.82
CA GLU A 116 -23.99 -4.75 1.36
C GLU A 116 -24.31 -5.79 0.29
N LYS A 117 -23.50 -5.84 -0.77
CA LYS A 117 -23.64 -6.87 -1.77
C LYS A 117 -22.29 -7.19 -2.37
N PRO A 118 -22.09 -8.40 -2.90
CA PRO A 118 -20.83 -8.79 -3.49
C PRO A 118 -20.40 -7.83 -4.59
N TYR A 119 -19.10 -7.64 -4.70
CA TYR A 119 -18.50 -6.93 -5.82
C TYR A 119 -18.34 -7.92 -6.96
N ASP A 120 -18.90 -7.61 -8.10
CA ASP A 120 -18.84 -8.50 -9.27
C ASP A 120 -18.29 -7.81 -10.52
#